data_8d71ec537a5f32f5062dc6730cdbd8f6
#
_entry.id   8d71ec537a5f32f5062dc6730cdbd8f6
#
_cell.length_a   1.000
_cell.length_b   1.000
_cell.length_c   1.000
_cell.angle_alpha   90.00
_cell.angle_beta   90.00
_cell.angle_gamma   90.00
#
_symmetry.space_group_name_H-M   'P 1'
#
loop_
_entity.id
_entity.type
_entity.pdbx_description
1 polymer ?
#
loop_
_entity_poly.entity_id
_entity_poly.type
_entity_poly.pdbx_seq_one_letter_code
_entity_poly.pdbx_strand_id
1 'polypeptide(L)'
;KEWSDLPWVERASVMMRIAELISTKYRYAVNASVMLGQSKNPMQAEIDAPCELIDFLRFSAFYAGQIYADQPYSDTGILNRMEYRALEGFVFTLTPFNFTSIASNLNLAPAMMGNTAVWKPSTTAIYSNYILMKIFHEAGLPDGVVNFIPGQGSVIGKVVTQSPDLAGFHFTGSTGTFNTLWRAIGENLGTYKSYPRIVGETGGKNFIFVHASAPAEDVATAIVRGAFEYQGQKCSAASRAYIPACLWADVKERVGAMLQSIRMGDVTDFTNFVNSVIDEASFDNIM
;
A
#
# COMPACT_ATOMS: atom_id res chain seq x y z
N LYS A 1 15.23 -20.38 0.59
CA LYS A 1 16.62 -20.40 0.09
C LYS A 1 16.67 -20.40 -1.44
N GLU A 2 15.95 -21.30 -2.11
CA GLU A 2 15.92 -21.36 -3.59
C GLU A 2 15.57 -20.01 -4.22
N TRP A 3 14.57 -19.33 -3.70
CA TRP A 3 14.18 -17.99 -4.17
C TRP A 3 15.28 -16.93 -3.97
N SER A 4 15.93 -16.92 -2.82
CA SER A 4 17.00 -15.96 -2.53
C SER A 4 18.27 -16.20 -3.36
N ASP A 5 18.49 -17.43 -3.79
CA ASP A 5 19.65 -17.84 -4.58
C ASP A 5 19.48 -17.53 -6.08
N LEU A 6 18.24 -17.23 -6.54
CA LEU A 6 18.00 -16.79 -7.91
C LEU A 6 18.65 -15.42 -8.19
N PRO A 7 19.20 -15.20 -9.38
CA PRO A 7 19.61 -13.87 -9.81
C PRO A 7 18.46 -12.85 -9.66
N TRP A 8 18.79 -11.63 -9.23
CA TRP A 8 17.76 -10.61 -9.00
C TRP A 8 16.93 -10.30 -10.27
N VAL A 9 17.52 -10.42 -11.46
CA VAL A 9 16.85 -10.22 -12.74
C VAL A 9 15.74 -11.26 -12.97
N GLU A 10 15.96 -12.50 -12.55
CA GLU A 10 14.95 -13.56 -12.66
C GLU A 10 13.78 -13.28 -11.70
N ARG A 11 14.07 -12.85 -10.47
CA ARG A 11 13.03 -12.43 -9.54
C ARG A 11 12.26 -11.22 -10.06
N ALA A 12 12.94 -10.23 -10.62
CA ALA A 12 12.32 -9.07 -11.24
C ALA A 12 11.43 -9.45 -12.44
N SER A 13 11.82 -10.47 -13.22
CA SER A 13 11.02 -10.95 -14.35
C SER A 13 9.65 -11.49 -13.93
N VAL A 14 9.57 -12.16 -12.77
CA VAL A 14 8.29 -12.58 -12.18
C VAL A 14 7.43 -11.37 -11.83
N MET A 15 8.02 -10.30 -11.24
CA MET A 15 7.29 -9.07 -10.91
C MET A 15 6.76 -8.37 -12.18
N MET A 16 7.57 -8.32 -13.23
CA MET A 16 7.15 -7.77 -14.53
C MET A 16 5.99 -8.59 -15.15
N ARG A 17 6.01 -9.92 -14.97
CA ARG A 17 4.93 -10.79 -15.41
C ARG A 17 3.63 -10.58 -14.62
N ILE A 18 3.73 -10.33 -13.30
CA ILE A 18 2.58 -9.93 -12.49
C ILE A 18 1.99 -8.63 -13.04
N ALA A 19 2.83 -7.62 -13.31
CA ALA A 19 2.39 -6.35 -13.89
C ALA A 19 1.69 -6.53 -15.23
N GLU A 20 2.20 -7.41 -16.11
CA GLU A 20 1.60 -7.73 -17.40
C GLU A 20 0.24 -8.42 -17.25
N LEU A 21 0.13 -9.41 -16.37
CA LEU A 21 -1.13 -10.10 -16.12
C LEU A 21 -2.22 -9.16 -15.58
N ILE A 22 -1.84 -8.24 -14.69
CA ILE A 22 -2.75 -7.23 -14.15
C ILE A 22 -3.16 -6.24 -15.24
N SER A 23 -2.23 -5.77 -16.06
CA SER A 23 -2.52 -4.77 -17.09
C SER A 23 -3.41 -5.29 -18.21
N THR A 24 -3.43 -6.60 -18.43
CA THR A 24 -4.14 -7.26 -19.55
C THR A 24 -5.29 -8.16 -19.07
N LYS A 25 -4.97 -9.37 -18.65
CA LYS A 25 -5.95 -10.43 -18.37
C LYS A 25 -6.83 -10.12 -17.16
N TYR A 26 -6.27 -9.55 -16.09
CA TYR A 26 -6.93 -9.43 -14.78
C TYR A 26 -7.41 -8.02 -14.44
N ARG A 27 -7.17 -7.03 -15.28
CA ARG A 27 -7.48 -5.62 -14.99
C ARG A 27 -8.89 -5.41 -14.47
N TYR A 28 -9.88 -5.89 -15.20
CA TYR A 28 -11.29 -5.73 -14.81
C TYR A 28 -11.69 -6.58 -13.59
N ALA A 29 -11.10 -7.75 -13.42
CA ALA A 29 -11.36 -8.60 -12.26
C ALA A 29 -10.80 -7.96 -10.97
N VAL A 30 -9.62 -7.36 -11.03
CA VAL A 30 -9.04 -6.61 -9.91
C VAL A 30 -9.91 -5.39 -9.59
N ASN A 31 -10.31 -4.60 -10.58
CA ASN A 31 -11.20 -3.46 -10.36
C ASN A 31 -12.53 -3.87 -9.72
N ALA A 32 -13.21 -4.87 -10.26
CA ALA A 32 -14.47 -5.34 -9.72
C ALA A 32 -14.33 -5.83 -8.27
N SER A 33 -13.24 -6.52 -7.94
CA SER A 33 -12.99 -7.00 -6.59
C SER A 33 -12.80 -5.87 -5.57
N VAL A 34 -12.18 -4.78 -5.99
CA VAL A 34 -11.95 -3.59 -5.17
C VAL A 34 -13.23 -2.76 -5.04
N MET A 35 -13.98 -2.61 -6.13
CA MET A 35 -15.28 -1.94 -6.08
C MET A 35 -16.23 -2.64 -5.11
N LEU A 36 -16.42 -3.94 -5.26
CA LEU A 36 -17.35 -4.72 -4.45
C LEU A 36 -16.87 -4.94 -3.00
N GLY A 37 -15.58 -5.17 -2.81
CA GLY A 37 -15.01 -5.50 -1.50
C GLY A 37 -14.63 -4.29 -0.64
N GLN A 38 -14.38 -3.14 -1.25
CA GLN A 38 -13.84 -1.95 -0.57
C GLN A 38 -14.66 -0.68 -0.84
N SER A 39 -15.77 -0.79 -1.55
CA SER A 39 -16.69 0.33 -1.86
C SER A 39 -16.01 1.48 -2.61
N LYS A 40 -15.14 1.17 -3.55
CA LYS A 40 -14.53 2.16 -4.45
C LYS A 40 -15.37 2.32 -5.72
N ASN A 41 -15.45 3.54 -6.23
CA ASN A 41 -15.98 3.75 -7.57
C ASN A 41 -14.97 3.24 -8.65
N PRO A 42 -15.37 3.10 -9.91
CA PRO A 42 -14.51 2.53 -10.95
C PRO A 42 -13.17 3.27 -11.10
N MET A 43 -13.16 4.59 -11.02
CA MET A 43 -11.95 5.40 -11.18
C MET A 43 -10.98 5.19 -10.01
N GLN A 44 -11.49 5.18 -8.79
CA GLN A 44 -10.70 4.95 -7.58
C GLN A 44 -10.14 3.51 -7.57
N ALA A 45 -10.94 2.53 -7.97
CA ALA A 45 -10.51 1.14 -8.07
C ALA A 45 -9.37 1.00 -9.08
N GLU A 46 -9.51 1.61 -10.26
CA GLU A 46 -8.52 1.58 -11.33
C GLU A 46 -7.19 2.21 -10.91
N ILE A 47 -7.22 3.37 -10.28
CA ILE A 47 -6.01 4.07 -9.85
C ILE A 47 -5.34 3.34 -8.68
N ASP A 48 -6.10 3.05 -7.62
CA ASP A 48 -5.60 2.60 -6.33
C ASP A 48 -5.33 1.08 -6.27
N ALA A 49 -5.55 0.35 -7.36
CA ALA A 49 -5.25 -1.07 -7.46
C ALA A 49 -4.42 -1.40 -8.72
N PRO A 50 -4.98 -1.62 -9.94
CA PRO A 50 -4.15 -2.07 -11.05
C PRO A 50 -3.11 -1.05 -11.49
N CYS A 51 -3.46 0.23 -11.68
CA CYS A 51 -2.51 1.21 -12.22
C CYS A 51 -1.31 1.40 -11.29
N GLU A 52 -1.56 1.69 -10.04
CA GLU A 52 -0.50 1.95 -9.06
C GLU A 52 0.36 0.70 -8.80
N LEU A 53 -0.26 -0.51 -8.74
CA LEU A 53 0.51 -1.74 -8.55
C LEU A 53 1.41 -2.05 -9.74
N ILE A 54 0.92 -1.85 -10.97
CA ILE A 54 1.72 -2.01 -12.18
C ILE A 54 2.95 -1.09 -12.12
N ASP A 55 2.76 0.16 -11.72
CA ASP A 55 3.84 1.13 -11.61
C ASP A 55 4.81 0.76 -10.48
N PHE A 56 4.32 0.36 -9.32
CA PHE A 56 5.18 -0.13 -8.23
C PHE A 56 6.09 -1.28 -8.71
N LEU A 57 5.56 -2.25 -9.42
CA LEU A 57 6.33 -3.39 -9.89
C LEU A 57 7.40 -2.99 -10.92
N ARG A 58 7.04 -2.14 -11.86
CA ARG A 58 7.96 -1.64 -12.89
C ARG A 58 9.07 -0.77 -12.31
N PHE A 59 8.71 0.21 -11.48
CA PHE A 59 9.67 1.08 -10.82
C PHE A 59 10.54 0.33 -9.81
N SER A 60 9.98 -0.62 -9.07
CA SER A 60 10.75 -1.43 -8.13
C SER A 60 11.81 -2.27 -8.85
N ALA A 61 11.50 -2.83 -10.02
CA ALA A 61 12.49 -3.54 -10.83
C ALA A 61 13.61 -2.60 -11.31
N PHE A 62 13.27 -1.38 -11.74
CA PHE A 62 14.24 -0.36 -12.11
C PHE A 62 15.14 0.04 -10.94
N TYR A 63 14.55 0.32 -9.77
CA TYR A 63 15.31 0.70 -8.57
C TYR A 63 16.15 -0.45 -8.02
N ALA A 64 15.69 -1.70 -8.12
CA ALA A 64 16.52 -2.85 -7.77
C ALA A 64 17.79 -2.89 -8.60
N GLY A 65 17.70 -2.64 -9.91
CA GLY A 65 18.87 -2.52 -10.77
C GLY A 65 19.85 -1.46 -10.30
N GLN A 66 19.38 -0.30 -9.88
CA GLN A 66 20.22 0.76 -9.34
C GLN A 66 20.89 0.35 -8.02
N ILE A 67 20.13 -0.27 -7.10
CA ILE A 67 20.69 -0.77 -5.83
C ILE A 67 21.81 -1.79 -6.08
N TYR A 68 21.59 -2.77 -6.96
CA TYR A 68 22.63 -3.77 -7.26
C TYR A 68 23.84 -3.19 -7.99
N ALA A 69 23.69 -2.08 -8.71
CA ALA A 69 24.77 -1.36 -9.37
C ALA A 69 25.60 -0.49 -8.40
N ASP A 70 25.05 -0.16 -7.23
CA ASP A 70 25.75 0.64 -6.22
C ASP A 70 26.82 -0.21 -5.55
N GLN A 71 28.09 0.06 -5.93
CA GLN A 71 29.24 -0.70 -5.49
C GLN A 71 30.30 0.23 -4.89
N PRO A 72 31.07 -0.23 -3.89
CA PRO A 72 32.12 0.58 -3.30
C PRO A 72 33.26 0.87 -4.29
N TYR A 73 33.97 1.96 -4.03
CA TYR A 73 35.14 2.33 -4.81
C TYR A 73 36.21 1.23 -4.79
N SER A 74 36.76 0.91 -5.96
CA SER A 74 37.87 0.00 -6.13
C SER A 74 39.08 0.77 -6.68
N ASP A 75 40.23 0.58 -6.07
CA ASP A 75 41.48 1.21 -6.49
C ASP A 75 42.34 0.24 -7.35
N THR A 76 43.46 0.75 -7.90
CA THR A 76 44.38 -0.04 -8.72
C THR A 76 44.86 -1.27 -7.96
N GLY A 77 44.56 -2.46 -8.50
CA GLY A 77 44.94 -3.74 -7.90
C GLY A 77 44.07 -4.20 -6.72
N ILE A 78 43.02 -3.47 -6.37
CA ILE A 78 42.10 -3.80 -5.29
C ILE A 78 40.65 -3.82 -5.85
N LEU A 79 39.94 -4.93 -5.65
CA LEU A 79 38.52 -5.05 -5.95
C LEU A 79 37.72 -5.03 -4.64
N ASN A 80 36.92 -3.99 -4.44
CA ASN A 80 35.92 -3.93 -3.38
C ASN A 80 34.56 -4.25 -3.97
N ARG A 81 33.81 -5.13 -3.34
CA ARG A 81 32.50 -5.58 -3.80
C ARG A 81 31.53 -5.70 -2.63
N MET A 82 30.30 -5.24 -2.84
CA MET A 82 29.17 -5.49 -1.95
C MET A 82 28.32 -6.63 -2.52
N GLU A 83 27.93 -7.55 -1.66
CA GLU A 83 26.95 -8.59 -1.97
C GLU A 83 25.64 -8.32 -1.22
N TYR A 84 24.56 -8.14 -1.98
CA TYR A 84 23.25 -7.92 -1.43
C TYR A 84 22.58 -9.27 -1.18
N ARG A 85 22.30 -9.59 0.09
CA ARG A 85 21.66 -10.82 0.53
C ARG A 85 20.26 -10.54 1.04
N ALA A 86 19.35 -11.53 0.87
CA ALA A 86 18.08 -11.54 1.58
C ALA A 86 18.31 -11.58 3.11
N LEU A 87 17.34 -11.12 3.87
CA LEU A 87 17.33 -11.22 5.32
C LEU A 87 17.23 -12.68 5.78
N GLU A 88 17.81 -13.00 6.91
CA GLU A 88 17.76 -14.34 7.51
C GLU A 88 16.46 -14.48 8.33
N GLY A 89 15.40 -14.96 7.69
CA GLY A 89 14.08 -15.08 8.26
C GLY A 89 13.00 -14.61 7.30
N PHE A 90 11.86 -14.17 7.81
CA PHE A 90 10.76 -13.68 7.02
C PHE A 90 10.44 -12.21 7.31
N VAL A 91 9.85 -11.54 6.34
CA VAL A 91 9.25 -10.21 6.51
C VAL A 91 7.78 -10.38 6.85
N PHE A 92 7.35 -9.90 8.00
CA PHE A 92 5.93 -9.80 8.31
C PHE A 92 5.35 -8.55 7.64
N THR A 93 4.33 -8.75 6.82
CA THR A 93 3.67 -7.66 6.09
C THR A 93 2.22 -7.55 6.58
N LEU A 94 1.90 -6.42 7.17
CA LEU A 94 0.56 -6.09 7.64
C LEU A 94 0.02 -4.94 6.79
N THR A 95 -1.04 -5.19 6.03
CA THR A 95 -1.42 -4.33 4.91
C THR A 95 -2.80 -3.69 5.11
N PRO A 96 -3.00 -2.47 4.54
CA PRO A 96 -4.21 -1.69 4.73
C PRO A 96 -5.37 -2.22 3.90
N PHE A 97 -6.57 -1.66 4.14
CA PHE A 97 -7.75 -1.95 3.33
C PHE A 97 -7.93 -1.02 2.13
N ASN A 98 -7.40 0.19 2.22
CA ASN A 98 -7.76 1.27 1.31
C ASN A 98 -7.06 1.23 -0.05
N PHE A 99 -5.87 0.62 -0.13
CA PHE A 99 -5.10 0.48 -1.37
C PHE A 99 -4.66 -0.97 -1.58
N THR A 100 -5.25 -1.65 -2.54
CA THR A 100 -4.88 -3.03 -2.92
C THR A 100 -3.49 -3.07 -3.56
N SER A 101 -3.08 -2.00 -4.24
CA SER A 101 -1.72 -1.78 -4.74
C SER A 101 -0.68 -1.79 -3.62
N ILE A 102 -0.90 -1.00 -2.56
CA ILE A 102 -0.01 -0.94 -1.39
C ILE A 102 0.03 -2.30 -0.69
N ALA A 103 -1.14 -2.93 -0.50
CA ALA A 103 -1.22 -4.25 0.12
C ALA A 103 -0.37 -5.29 -0.60
N SER A 104 -0.27 -5.22 -1.92
CA SER A 104 0.57 -6.09 -2.73
C SER A 104 2.03 -5.70 -2.70
N ASN A 105 2.31 -4.40 -2.85
CA ASN A 105 3.69 -3.89 -2.90
C ASN A 105 4.47 -4.18 -1.61
N LEU A 106 3.82 -4.12 -0.44
CA LEU A 106 4.45 -4.44 0.83
C LEU A 106 5.07 -5.85 0.85
N ASN A 107 4.48 -6.80 0.10
CA ASN A 107 4.95 -8.17 -0.03
C ASN A 107 5.96 -8.33 -1.16
N LEU A 108 5.66 -7.73 -2.31
CA LEU A 108 6.42 -7.98 -3.54
C LEU A 108 7.75 -7.24 -3.58
N ALA A 109 7.84 -6.06 -2.96
CA ALA A 109 9.11 -5.34 -2.87
C ALA A 109 10.19 -6.11 -2.09
N PRO A 110 9.95 -6.60 -0.86
CA PRO A 110 10.92 -7.45 -0.20
C PRO A 110 11.12 -8.80 -0.91
N ALA A 111 10.07 -9.38 -1.52
CA ALA A 111 10.20 -10.62 -2.28
C ALA A 111 11.13 -10.47 -3.48
N MET A 112 11.06 -9.37 -4.22
CA MET A 112 11.97 -9.09 -5.33
C MET A 112 13.44 -9.04 -4.87
N MET A 113 13.71 -8.56 -3.66
CA MET A 113 15.04 -8.55 -3.06
C MET A 113 15.45 -9.90 -2.42
N GLY A 114 14.69 -10.97 -2.70
CA GLY A 114 15.01 -12.34 -2.30
C GLY A 114 14.43 -12.76 -0.95
N ASN A 115 13.64 -11.93 -0.29
CA ASN A 115 13.01 -12.25 0.99
C ASN A 115 11.73 -13.08 0.81
N THR A 116 11.28 -13.71 1.90
CA THR A 116 9.94 -14.30 2.00
C THR A 116 9.05 -13.42 2.86
N ALA A 117 7.77 -13.40 2.56
CA ALA A 117 6.79 -12.60 3.26
C ALA A 117 5.69 -13.47 3.92
N VAL A 118 5.33 -13.11 5.14
CA VAL A 118 4.11 -13.58 5.81
C VAL A 118 3.12 -12.43 5.75
N TRP A 119 2.11 -12.57 4.90
CA TRP A 119 1.16 -11.52 4.57
C TRP A 119 -0.13 -11.65 5.36
N LYS A 120 -0.36 -10.72 6.26
CA LYS A 120 -1.65 -10.55 6.93
C LYS A 120 -2.42 -9.39 6.26
N PRO A 121 -3.41 -9.67 5.40
CA PRO A 121 -4.24 -8.63 4.77
C PRO A 121 -5.20 -8.00 5.80
N SER A 122 -5.69 -6.79 5.52
CA SER A 122 -6.87 -6.29 6.23
C SER A 122 -8.04 -7.24 6.07
N THR A 123 -8.80 -7.46 7.14
CA THR A 123 -9.97 -8.38 7.14
C THR A 123 -11.04 -7.92 6.14
N THR A 124 -11.18 -6.62 5.98
CA THR A 124 -12.17 -6.00 5.08
C THR A 124 -11.72 -5.98 3.60
N ALA A 125 -10.46 -6.37 3.30
CA ALA A 125 -9.92 -6.41 1.94
C ALA A 125 -9.40 -7.80 1.54
N ILE A 126 -9.83 -8.87 2.21
CA ILE A 126 -9.36 -10.23 1.94
C ILE A 126 -9.63 -10.64 0.48
N TYR A 127 -10.80 -10.33 -0.04
CA TYR A 127 -11.20 -10.80 -1.37
C TYR A 127 -10.31 -10.26 -2.50
N SER A 128 -10.09 -8.96 -2.56
CA SER A 128 -9.22 -8.36 -3.58
C SER A 128 -7.78 -8.86 -3.46
N ASN A 129 -7.27 -8.97 -2.23
CA ASN A 129 -5.92 -9.46 -1.98
C ASN A 129 -5.76 -10.96 -2.32
N TYR A 130 -6.80 -11.77 -2.13
CA TYR A 130 -6.79 -13.17 -2.55
C TYR A 130 -6.76 -13.33 -4.08
N ILE A 131 -7.46 -12.47 -4.82
CA ILE A 131 -7.37 -12.44 -6.29
C ILE A 131 -5.93 -12.16 -6.72
N LEU A 132 -5.23 -11.23 -6.04
CA LEU A 132 -3.83 -10.95 -6.34
C LEU A 132 -2.91 -12.14 -6.04
N MET A 133 -3.15 -12.89 -4.96
CA MET A 133 -2.40 -14.13 -4.71
C MET A 133 -2.52 -15.12 -5.88
N LYS A 134 -3.70 -15.28 -6.46
CA LYS A 134 -3.89 -16.12 -7.66
C LYS A 134 -3.07 -15.63 -8.85
N ILE A 135 -3.02 -14.32 -9.04
CA ILE A 135 -2.22 -13.71 -10.11
C ILE A 135 -0.73 -13.93 -9.86
N PHE A 136 -0.27 -13.83 -8.61
CA PHE A 136 1.13 -14.10 -8.26
C PHE A 136 1.54 -15.53 -8.59
N HIS A 137 0.71 -16.52 -8.25
CA HIS A 137 0.95 -17.92 -8.62
C HIS A 137 0.95 -18.13 -10.13
N GLU A 138 -0.01 -17.56 -10.87
CA GLU A 138 -0.04 -17.67 -12.34
C GLU A 138 1.18 -17.01 -12.99
N ALA A 139 1.70 -15.94 -12.42
CA ALA A 139 2.92 -15.29 -12.89
C ALA A 139 4.20 -16.11 -12.62
N GLY A 140 4.11 -17.17 -11.83
CA GLY A 140 5.22 -18.04 -11.49
C GLY A 140 5.94 -17.66 -10.20
N LEU A 141 5.30 -16.90 -9.31
CA LEU A 141 5.85 -16.70 -7.96
C LEU A 141 5.80 -18.03 -7.20
N PRO A 142 6.94 -18.59 -6.75
CA PRO A 142 6.96 -19.89 -6.10
C PRO A 142 6.19 -19.90 -4.78
N ASP A 143 5.63 -21.05 -4.44
CA ASP A 143 5.02 -21.30 -3.14
C ASP A 143 6.00 -21.01 -2.01
N GLY A 144 5.51 -20.41 -0.93
CA GLY A 144 6.32 -20.07 0.24
C GLY A 144 7.07 -18.74 0.14
N VAL A 145 7.13 -18.08 -1.03
CA VAL A 145 7.71 -16.73 -1.15
C VAL A 145 6.79 -15.68 -0.51
N VAL A 146 5.50 -15.69 -0.85
CA VAL A 146 4.48 -14.88 -0.18
C VAL A 146 3.43 -15.82 0.42
N ASN A 147 3.25 -15.78 1.73
CA ASN A 147 2.34 -16.64 2.48
C ASN A 147 1.15 -15.82 2.98
N PHE A 148 0.00 -16.00 2.35
CA PHE A 148 -1.22 -15.25 2.63
C PHE A 148 -1.95 -15.82 3.83
N ILE A 149 -2.04 -15.08 4.94
CA ILE A 149 -2.61 -15.54 6.22
C ILE A 149 -3.72 -14.58 6.66
N PRO A 150 -4.97 -14.80 6.22
CA PRO A 150 -6.10 -14.03 6.71
C PRO A 150 -6.44 -14.43 8.15
N GLY A 151 -6.85 -13.46 8.97
CA GLY A 151 -7.24 -13.73 10.35
C GLY A 151 -7.18 -12.50 11.25
N GLN A 152 -7.42 -12.72 12.54
CA GLN A 152 -7.40 -11.63 13.52
C GLN A 152 -5.99 -11.10 13.75
N GLY A 153 -5.82 -9.78 13.59
CA GLY A 153 -4.53 -9.10 13.70
C GLY A 153 -3.84 -9.27 15.05
N SER A 154 -4.62 -9.26 16.14
CA SER A 154 -4.10 -9.46 17.51
C SER A 154 -3.51 -10.86 17.71
N VAL A 155 -4.12 -11.89 17.13
CA VAL A 155 -3.65 -13.28 17.24
C VAL A 155 -2.37 -13.47 16.40
N ILE A 156 -2.45 -13.11 15.12
CA ILE A 156 -1.32 -13.27 14.19
C ILE A 156 -0.12 -12.41 14.62
N GLY A 157 -0.37 -11.13 14.97
CA GLY A 157 0.66 -10.22 15.43
C GLY A 157 1.41 -10.73 16.65
N LYS A 158 0.69 -11.30 17.64
CA LYS A 158 1.32 -11.90 18.82
C LYS A 158 2.25 -13.07 18.46
N VAL A 159 1.81 -13.97 17.61
CA VAL A 159 2.62 -15.14 17.20
C VAL A 159 3.86 -14.69 16.42
N VAL A 160 3.66 -13.80 15.47
CA VAL A 160 4.74 -13.34 14.57
C VAL A 160 5.81 -12.54 15.33
N THR A 161 5.41 -11.61 16.21
CA THR A 161 6.36 -10.81 17.00
C THR A 161 7.18 -11.60 18.02
N GLN A 162 6.76 -12.83 18.34
CA GLN A 162 7.49 -13.74 19.20
C GLN A 162 8.37 -14.74 18.44
N SER A 163 8.27 -14.76 17.11
CA SER A 163 9.08 -15.69 16.29
C SER A 163 10.53 -15.27 16.24
N PRO A 164 11.51 -16.17 16.53
CA PRO A 164 12.93 -15.87 16.39
C PRO A 164 13.35 -15.59 14.95
N ASP A 165 12.54 -16.01 13.97
CA ASP A 165 12.80 -15.86 12.54
C ASP A 165 12.18 -14.57 11.96
N LEU A 166 11.61 -13.68 12.79
CA LEU A 166 11.15 -12.37 12.33
C LEU A 166 12.36 -11.51 11.95
N ALA A 167 12.56 -11.28 10.65
CA ALA A 167 13.68 -10.52 10.13
C ALA A 167 13.28 -9.12 9.62
N GLY A 168 11.99 -8.88 9.38
CA GLY A 168 11.47 -7.59 8.98
C GLY A 168 9.99 -7.42 9.30
N PHE A 169 9.59 -6.17 9.51
CA PHE A 169 8.19 -5.77 9.68
C PHE A 169 7.88 -4.62 8.71
N HIS A 170 7.03 -4.88 7.74
CA HIS A 170 6.61 -3.92 6.73
C HIS A 170 5.12 -3.64 6.88
N PHE A 171 4.79 -2.40 7.21
CA PHE A 171 3.48 -2.03 7.71
C PHE A 171 2.91 -0.81 6.98
N THR A 172 1.62 -0.88 6.64
CA THR A 172 0.81 0.30 6.36
C THR A 172 -0.54 0.14 7.06
N GLY A 173 -0.93 1.13 7.86
CA GLY A 173 -2.18 1.10 8.61
C GLY A 173 -2.28 2.21 9.67
N SER A 174 -3.00 1.93 10.78
CA SER A 174 -3.18 2.92 11.82
C SER A 174 -1.91 3.11 12.68
N THR A 175 -1.63 4.35 13.09
CA THR A 175 -0.52 4.70 13.99
C THR A 175 -0.57 3.92 15.30
N GLY A 176 -1.76 3.70 15.86
CA GLY A 176 -1.91 2.94 17.11
C GLY A 176 -1.49 1.48 16.97
N THR A 177 -1.87 0.82 15.86
CA THR A 177 -1.43 -0.55 15.56
C THR A 177 0.07 -0.63 15.35
N PHE A 178 0.64 0.31 14.58
CA PHE A 178 2.08 0.38 14.35
C PHE A 178 2.86 0.49 15.66
N ASN A 179 2.49 1.44 16.51
CA ASN A 179 3.14 1.65 17.81
C ASN A 179 3.07 0.42 18.72
N THR A 180 1.93 -0.29 18.70
CA THR A 180 1.73 -1.52 19.48
C THR A 180 2.67 -2.63 19.02
N LEU A 181 2.77 -2.84 17.70
CA LEU A 181 3.65 -3.89 17.14
C LEU A 181 5.12 -3.52 17.28
N TRP A 182 5.48 -2.24 17.08
CA TRP A 182 6.85 -1.79 17.29
C TRP A 182 7.31 -2.01 18.73
N ARG A 183 6.44 -1.68 19.71
CA ARG A 183 6.73 -1.97 21.13
C ARG A 183 6.92 -3.46 21.37
N ALA A 184 6.01 -4.30 20.85
CA ALA A 184 6.10 -5.75 21.00
C ALA A 184 7.41 -6.31 20.39
N ILE A 185 7.86 -5.79 19.25
CA ILE A 185 9.15 -6.16 18.65
C ILE A 185 10.29 -5.71 19.56
N GLY A 186 10.24 -4.48 20.09
CA GLY A 186 11.26 -3.96 21.01
C GLY A 186 11.38 -4.77 22.32
N GLU A 187 10.28 -5.24 22.84
CA GLU A 187 10.24 -6.07 24.06
C GLU A 187 10.81 -7.50 23.83
N ASN A 188 10.87 -7.95 22.57
CA ASN A 188 11.34 -9.29 22.20
C ASN A 188 12.75 -9.31 21.56
N LEU A 189 13.52 -8.22 21.63
CA LEU A 189 14.82 -8.09 20.96
C LEU A 189 15.78 -9.25 21.24
N GLY A 190 15.80 -9.80 22.43
CA GLY A 190 16.65 -10.93 22.82
C GLY A 190 16.26 -12.27 22.20
N THR A 191 15.10 -12.36 21.54
CA THR A 191 14.57 -13.62 20.94
C THR A 191 15.02 -13.78 19.47
N TYR A 192 15.21 -12.69 18.74
CA TYR A 192 15.43 -12.71 17.30
C TYR A 192 16.84 -13.15 16.93
N LYS A 193 16.97 -13.94 15.86
CA LYS A 193 18.26 -14.33 15.27
C LYS A 193 19.03 -13.12 14.72
N SER A 194 18.30 -12.11 14.21
CA SER A 194 18.84 -10.85 13.73
C SER A 194 17.82 -9.75 14.09
N TYR A 195 18.27 -8.52 14.35
CA TYR A 195 17.35 -7.42 14.64
C TYR A 195 16.41 -7.17 13.45
N PRO A 196 15.07 -7.18 13.66
CA PRO A 196 14.10 -6.96 12.59
C PRO A 196 14.22 -5.56 12.00
N ARG A 197 14.14 -5.46 10.67
CA ARG A 197 14.02 -4.18 9.97
C ARG A 197 12.57 -3.71 10.05
N ILE A 198 12.33 -2.49 10.49
CA ILE A 198 10.99 -1.94 10.62
C ILE A 198 10.79 -0.83 9.61
N VAL A 199 9.79 -1.00 8.74
CA VAL A 199 9.34 0.01 7.78
C VAL A 199 7.85 0.19 7.98
N GLY A 200 7.43 1.40 8.31
CA GLY A 200 6.03 1.69 8.60
C GLY A 200 5.55 2.97 7.95
N GLU A 201 4.38 2.87 7.34
CA GLU A 201 3.58 4.02 6.91
C GLU A 201 2.28 4.03 7.70
N THR A 202 1.93 5.18 8.27
CA THR A 202 0.74 5.32 9.12
C THR A 202 -0.19 6.40 8.58
N GLY A 203 -1.19 6.78 9.37
CA GLY A 203 -2.12 7.84 9.02
C GLY A 203 -1.43 9.19 8.87
N GLY A 204 -2.02 10.05 8.04
CA GLY A 204 -1.56 11.40 7.77
C GLY A 204 -2.57 12.46 8.19
N LYS A 205 -2.10 13.73 8.26
CA LYS A 205 -2.90 14.95 8.44
C LYS A 205 -2.52 15.96 7.37
N ASN A 206 -2.70 15.57 6.12
CA ASN A 206 -2.29 16.33 4.95
C ASN A 206 -3.11 17.62 4.83
N PHE A 207 -2.54 18.62 4.19
CA PHE A 207 -3.19 19.92 4.08
C PHE A 207 -3.07 20.49 2.66
N ILE A 208 -3.98 21.40 2.35
CA ILE A 208 -3.94 22.23 1.16
C ILE A 208 -3.53 23.64 1.59
N PHE A 209 -2.45 24.17 1.02
CA PHE A 209 -2.00 25.54 1.26
C PHE A 209 -2.22 26.37 -0.01
N VAL A 210 -3.08 27.40 0.08
CA VAL A 210 -3.54 28.18 -1.06
C VAL A 210 -2.83 29.52 -1.11
N HIS A 211 -2.26 29.87 -2.26
CA HIS A 211 -1.76 31.21 -2.53
C HIS A 211 -2.89 32.11 -3.04
N ALA A 212 -2.80 33.42 -2.78
CA ALA A 212 -3.85 34.38 -3.14
C ALA A 212 -4.12 34.51 -4.66
N SER A 213 -3.17 34.09 -5.51
CA SER A 213 -3.34 34.07 -6.97
C SER A 213 -3.99 32.80 -7.53
N ALA A 214 -4.32 31.83 -6.68
CA ALA A 214 -4.93 30.59 -7.16
C ALA A 214 -6.38 30.83 -7.59
N PRO A 215 -6.86 30.24 -8.71
CA PRO A 215 -8.25 30.30 -9.10
C PRO A 215 -9.13 29.59 -8.04
N ALA A 216 -10.20 30.26 -7.60
CA ALA A 216 -11.08 29.71 -6.55
C ALA A 216 -11.76 28.38 -6.97
N GLU A 217 -12.02 28.19 -8.27
CA GLU A 217 -12.59 26.95 -8.81
C GLU A 217 -11.62 25.77 -8.67
N ASP A 218 -10.34 25.96 -8.97
CA ASP A 218 -9.31 24.92 -8.82
C ASP A 218 -9.13 24.55 -7.35
N VAL A 219 -9.15 25.56 -6.47
CA VAL A 219 -9.06 25.37 -5.02
C VAL A 219 -10.26 24.58 -4.50
N ALA A 220 -11.47 24.93 -4.92
CA ALA A 220 -12.69 24.20 -4.52
C ALA A 220 -12.65 22.74 -4.99
N THR A 221 -12.24 22.51 -6.23
CA THR A 221 -12.08 21.16 -6.79
C THR A 221 -11.03 20.36 -6.01
N ALA A 222 -9.87 20.96 -5.72
CA ALA A 222 -8.81 20.31 -4.94
C ALA A 222 -9.29 19.96 -3.52
N ILE A 223 -10.07 20.81 -2.87
CA ILE A 223 -10.64 20.55 -1.54
C ILE A 223 -11.63 19.37 -1.60
N VAL A 224 -12.59 19.41 -2.52
CA VAL A 224 -13.62 18.36 -2.61
C VAL A 224 -13.00 17.01 -2.95
N ARG A 225 -12.12 16.95 -3.95
CA ARG A 225 -11.45 15.70 -4.30
C ARG A 225 -10.47 15.24 -3.23
N GLY A 226 -9.65 16.14 -2.73
CA GLY A 226 -8.61 15.80 -1.75
C GLY A 226 -9.15 15.36 -0.40
N ALA A 227 -10.32 15.87 0.03
CA ALA A 227 -10.89 15.54 1.33
C ALA A 227 -11.94 14.41 1.28
N PHE A 228 -12.74 14.31 0.21
CA PHE A 228 -13.94 13.45 0.20
C PHE A 228 -13.83 12.25 -0.76
N GLU A 229 -12.86 12.24 -1.69
CA GLU A 229 -12.65 11.07 -2.54
C GLU A 229 -12.43 9.83 -1.70
N TYR A 230 -13.08 8.74 -2.07
CA TYR A 230 -13.10 7.50 -1.29
C TYR A 230 -13.48 7.72 0.18
N GLN A 231 -14.46 8.58 0.43
CA GLN A 231 -15.00 8.89 1.77
C GLN A 231 -13.91 9.38 2.75
N GLY A 232 -12.82 9.98 2.24
CA GLY A 232 -11.67 10.41 3.05
C GLY A 232 -10.82 9.29 3.63
N GLN A 233 -11.00 8.04 3.21
CA GLN A 233 -10.30 6.86 3.74
C GLN A 233 -8.91 6.66 3.12
N LYS A 234 -8.16 7.74 2.93
CA LYS A 234 -6.78 7.74 2.40
C LYS A 234 -5.83 8.36 3.41
N CYS A 235 -4.63 7.80 3.55
CA CYS A 235 -3.55 8.39 4.37
C CYS A 235 -3.17 9.79 3.88
N SER A 236 -3.38 10.06 2.59
CA SER A 236 -3.12 11.33 1.90
C SER A 236 -4.35 12.26 1.83
N ALA A 237 -5.51 11.90 2.40
CA ALA A 237 -6.69 12.76 2.38
C ALA A 237 -6.43 14.12 3.05
N ALA A 238 -6.92 15.20 2.43
CA ALA A 238 -6.76 16.54 2.96
C ALA A 238 -7.61 16.73 4.22
N SER A 239 -6.96 16.97 5.35
CA SER A 239 -7.62 17.17 6.66
C SER A 239 -7.79 18.65 7.00
N ARG A 240 -7.13 19.55 6.26
CA ARG A 240 -7.14 20.99 6.50
C ARG A 240 -6.84 21.77 5.21
N ALA A 241 -7.49 22.93 5.06
CA ALA A 241 -7.14 23.87 4.00
C ALA A 241 -6.83 25.24 4.62
N TYR A 242 -5.71 25.84 4.20
CA TYR A 242 -5.30 27.20 4.55
C TYR A 242 -5.61 28.10 3.36
N ILE A 243 -6.65 28.92 3.50
CA ILE A 243 -7.19 29.71 2.40
C ILE A 243 -7.05 31.20 2.74
N PRO A 244 -6.48 32.03 1.85
CA PRO A 244 -6.45 33.48 2.04
C PRO A 244 -7.84 34.07 2.20
N ALA A 245 -7.99 35.07 3.09
CA ALA A 245 -9.27 35.72 3.36
C ALA A 245 -9.95 36.29 2.11
N CYS A 246 -9.17 36.77 1.15
CA CYS A 246 -9.67 37.30 -0.13
C CYS A 246 -10.34 36.25 -1.02
N LEU A 247 -10.00 34.96 -0.87
CA LEU A 247 -10.59 33.87 -1.66
C LEU A 247 -11.67 33.11 -0.89
N TRP A 248 -11.76 33.28 0.43
CA TRP A 248 -12.57 32.43 1.28
C TRP A 248 -14.07 32.39 0.89
N ALA A 249 -14.65 33.54 0.61
CA ALA A 249 -16.09 33.62 0.28
C ALA A 249 -16.42 32.81 -0.99
N ASP A 250 -15.66 33.04 -2.08
CA ASP A 250 -15.86 32.36 -3.36
C ASP A 250 -15.56 30.86 -3.26
N VAL A 251 -14.44 30.47 -2.63
CA VAL A 251 -14.09 29.06 -2.42
C VAL A 251 -15.16 28.33 -1.60
N LYS A 252 -15.63 28.95 -0.51
CA LYS A 252 -16.70 28.36 0.35
C LYS A 252 -17.99 28.12 -0.42
N GLU A 253 -18.43 29.08 -1.23
CA GLU A 253 -19.64 28.96 -2.05
C GLU A 253 -19.50 27.80 -3.04
N ARG A 254 -18.39 27.73 -3.77
CA ARG A 254 -18.11 26.67 -4.76
C ARG A 254 -18.03 25.29 -4.12
N VAL A 255 -17.30 25.15 -3.00
CA VAL A 255 -17.24 23.88 -2.25
C VAL A 255 -18.64 23.45 -1.81
N GLY A 256 -19.46 24.40 -1.29
CA GLY A 256 -20.84 24.11 -0.88
C GLY A 256 -21.70 23.62 -2.04
N ALA A 257 -21.61 24.26 -3.21
CA ALA A 257 -22.33 23.84 -4.42
C ALA A 257 -21.86 22.47 -4.93
N MET A 258 -20.55 22.20 -4.93
CA MET A 258 -20.02 20.90 -5.32
C MET A 258 -20.47 19.80 -4.37
N LEU A 259 -20.45 20.01 -3.05
CA LEU A 259 -20.90 19.02 -2.06
C LEU A 259 -22.38 18.67 -2.24
N GLN A 260 -23.24 19.65 -2.58
CA GLN A 260 -24.66 19.42 -2.87
C GLN A 260 -24.88 18.59 -4.15
N SER A 261 -23.94 18.61 -5.09
CA SER A 261 -24.02 17.84 -6.34
C SER A 261 -23.51 16.41 -6.20
N ILE A 262 -22.80 16.09 -5.12
CA ILE A 262 -22.26 14.76 -4.88
C ILE A 262 -23.38 13.75 -4.70
N ARG A 263 -23.29 12.67 -5.48
CA ARG A 263 -24.16 11.50 -5.31
C ARG A 263 -23.43 10.45 -4.49
N MET A 264 -24.16 9.82 -3.59
CA MET A 264 -23.71 8.71 -2.78
C MET A 264 -24.62 7.51 -2.99
N GLY A 265 -24.02 6.31 -3.16
CA GLY A 265 -24.84 5.11 -3.37
C GLY A 265 -23.99 3.86 -3.66
N ASP A 266 -24.61 2.91 -4.36
CA ASP A 266 -23.98 1.64 -4.71
C ASP A 266 -22.86 1.83 -5.73
N VAL A 267 -21.80 0.99 -5.64
CA VAL A 267 -20.64 1.02 -6.54
C VAL A 267 -20.96 0.61 -7.97
N THR A 268 -22.09 -0.05 -8.22
CA THR A 268 -22.54 -0.44 -9.55
C THR A 268 -23.17 0.74 -10.32
N ASP A 269 -23.57 1.80 -9.63
CA ASP A 269 -23.96 3.08 -10.25
C ASP A 269 -22.73 3.99 -10.39
N PHE A 270 -22.17 4.04 -11.57
CA PHE A 270 -20.94 4.80 -11.87
C PHE A 270 -21.10 6.32 -11.81
N THR A 271 -22.32 6.82 -11.56
CA THR A 271 -22.57 8.25 -11.33
C THR A 271 -22.31 8.67 -9.89
N ASN A 272 -22.13 7.72 -8.96
CA ASN A 272 -21.84 8.01 -7.57
C ASN A 272 -20.36 8.37 -7.40
N PHE A 273 -20.11 9.52 -6.77
CA PHE A 273 -18.76 9.97 -6.43
C PHE A 273 -18.26 9.32 -5.15
N VAL A 274 -19.14 9.16 -4.16
CA VAL A 274 -18.84 8.50 -2.88
C VAL A 274 -19.78 7.30 -2.67
N ASN A 275 -19.29 6.31 -1.93
CA ASN A 275 -20.01 5.09 -1.63
C ASN A 275 -19.99 4.83 -0.10
N SER A 276 -20.17 3.60 0.36
CA SER A 276 -20.10 3.30 1.79
C SER A 276 -18.65 3.37 2.32
N VAL A 277 -18.51 3.66 3.61
CA VAL A 277 -17.23 3.44 4.33
C VAL A 277 -16.98 1.95 4.50
N ILE A 278 -15.76 1.59 4.91
CA ILE A 278 -15.29 0.21 4.85
C ILE A 278 -16.03 -0.76 5.77
N ASP A 279 -16.48 -0.32 6.94
CA ASP A 279 -17.18 -1.13 7.92
C ASP A 279 -18.04 -0.27 8.88
N GLU A 280 -18.84 -0.95 9.70
CA GLU A 280 -19.72 -0.34 10.70
C GLU A 280 -18.93 0.46 11.76
N ALA A 281 -17.77 -0.07 12.19
CA ALA A 281 -16.93 0.63 13.16
C ALA A 281 -16.41 1.97 12.61
N SER A 282 -16.10 2.03 11.31
CA SER A 282 -15.71 3.27 10.63
C SER A 282 -16.89 4.24 10.54
N PHE A 283 -18.08 3.74 10.27
CA PHE A 283 -19.32 4.53 10.25
C PHE A 283 -19.61 5.15 11.63
N ASP A 284 -19.57 4.33 12.68
CA ASP A 284 -19.84 4.77 14.05
C ASP A 284 -18.83 5.83 14.55
N ASN A 285 -17.56 5.70 14.12
CA ASN A 285 -16.53 6.69 14.47
C ASN A 285 -16.71 8.04 13.76
N ILE A 286 -17.41 8.07 12.64
CA ILE A 286 -17.65 9.30 11.86
C ILE A 286 -18.91 10.01 12.34
N MET A 287 -19.95 9.26 12.71
CA MET A 287 -21.23 9.78 13.22
C MET A 287 -21.14 10.27 14.65
#